data_d09a899289c82c8be1d3d124c1821196
#
_entry.id   d09a899289c82c8be1d3d124c1821196
#
_cell.length_a   1.000
_cell.length_b   1.000
_cell.length_c   1.000
_cell.angle_alpha   90.00
_cell.angle_beta   90.00
_cell.angle_gamma   90.00
#
_symmetry.space_group_name_H-M   'P 1'
#
loop_
_entity.id
_entity.type
_entity.pdbx_description
1 polymer ?
#
loop_
_entity_poly.entity_id
_entity_poly.type
_entity_poly.pdbx_seq_one_letter_code
_entity_poly.pdbx_strand_id
1 'polypeptide(L)'
;MAERRAPSDAAQLAPAPQRPHLILGSASPARATLLTNAGITPTIWHSGVDEDALIADAGDRATDPILVTQLLATAKARDVADQVRSGAVPGIPAGHVLVIGADSMLAFGGKVLGKARTAQEILERWAAMSGRSGVLFTGHTVIDLTNDRQVDRT
;
A
#
# COMPACT_ATOMS: atom_id res chain seq x y z
N MET A 1 -34.27 -55.92 23.43
CA MET A 1 -33.43 -54.78 23.83
C MET A 1 -32.68 -54.34 22.61
N ALA A 2 -33.08 -53.23 21.99
CA ALA A 2 -32.42 -52.69 20.81
C ALA A 2 -31.68 -51.43 21.25
N GLU A 3 -30.36 -51.47 21.23
CA GLU A 3 -29.45 -50.37 21.50
C GLU A 3 -29.55 -49.33 20.37
N ARG A 4 -30.07 -48.17 20.66
CA ARG A 4 -30.01 -47.01 19.77
C ARG A 4 -28.61 -46.40 19.82
N ARG A 5 -27.84 -46.66 18.75
CA ARG A 5 -26.59 -45.91 18.48
C ARG A 5 -26.92 -44.48 18.18
N ALA A 6 -26.44 -43.52 18.98
CA ALA A 6 -26.48 -42.10 18.69
C ALA A 6 -25.58 -41.76 17.50
N PRO A 7 -26.00 -40.90 16.57
CA PRO A 7 -25.11 -40.40 15.53
C PRO A 7 -24.15 -39.36 16.13
N SER A 8 -22.87 -39.70 16.21
CA SER A 8 -21.82 -38.69 16.43
C SER A 8 -21.39 -38.15 15.07
N ASP A 9 -22.11 -37.17 14.59
CA ASP A 9 -21.66 -36.36 13.47
C ASP A 9 -21.63 -34.89 13.92
N ALA A 10 -20.66 -34.58 14.78
CA ALA A 10 -20.23 -33.21 14.91
C ALA A 10 -19.36 -32.91 13.68
N ALA A 11 -20.01 -32.45 12.61
CA ALA A 11 -19.32 -31.84 11.48
C ALA A 11 -18.42 -30.75 12.05
N GLN A 12 -17.11 -31.00 12.15
CA GLN A 12 -16.11 -30.01 12.47
C GLN A 12 -16.21 -28.93 11.39
N LEU A 13 -16.87 -27.81 11.72
CA LEU A 13 -16.82 -26.62 10.88
C LEU A 13 -15.35 -26.28 10.67
N ALA A 14 -14.93 -26.24 9.40
CA ALA A 14 -13.62 -25.75 9.05
C ALA A 14 -13.41 -24.37 9.70
N PRO A 15 -12.23 -24.12 10.30
CA PRO A 15 -11.97 -22.82 10.92
C PRO A 15 -12.20 -21.70 9.89
N ALA A 16 -12.90 -20.66 10.31
CA ALA A 16 -13.16 -19.50 9.45
C ALA A 16 -11.82 -19.01 8.88
N PRO A 17 -11.77 -18.64 7.59
CA PRO A 17 -10.54 -18.17 6.98
C PRO A 17 -9.97 -17.01 7.80
N GLN A 18 -8.76 -17.18 8.31
CA GLN A 18 -8.09 -16.14 9.06
C GLN A 18 -7.86 -14.94 8.13
N ARG A 19 -8.22 -13.75 8.60
CA ARG A 19 -7.96 -12.51 7.85
C ARG A 19 -6.45 -12.35 7.66
N PRO A 20 -5.99 -11.95 6.47
CA PRO A 20 -4.57 -11.71 6.25
C PRO A 20 -4.08 -10.58 7.14
N HIS A 21 -2.85 -10.70 7.62
CA HIS A 21 -2.16 -9.60 8.29
C HIS A 21 -1.68 -8.60 7.26
N LEU A 22 -2.11 -7.35 7.37
CA LEU A 22 -1.76 -6.29 6.40
C LEU A 22 -0.65 -5.40 6.95
N ILE A 23 0.39 -5.19 6.15
CA ILE A 23 1.46 -4.23 6.41
C ILE A 23 1.32 -3.08 5.41
N LEU A 24 1.22 -1.86 5.92
CA LEU A 24 1.17 -0.65 5.09
C LEU A 24 2.57 -0.05 4.98
N GLY A 25 3.18 -0.17 3.79
CA GLY A 25 4.47 0.42 3.42
C GLY A 25 4.35 1.90 3.10
N SER A 26 3.83 2.71 4.04
CA SER A 26 3.60 4.13 3.80
C SER A 26 3.64 4.94 5.08
N ALA A 27 4.27 6.11 5.02
CA ALA A 27 4.29 7.10 6.10
C ALA A 27 3.04 8.01 6.12
N SER A 28 2.05 7.78 5.26
CA SER A 28 0.87 8.64 5.16
C SER A 28 -0.17 8.31 6.24
N PRO A 29 -0.44 9.21 7.21
CA PRO A 29 -1.48 8.99 8.22
C PRO A 29 -2.87 8.83 7.60
N ALA A 30 -3.16 9.56 6.50
CA ALA A 30 -4.43 9.48 5.81
C ALA A 30 -4.71 8.07 5.27
N ARG A 31 -3.70 7.37 4.72
CA ARG A 31 -3.84 6.00 4.25
C ARG A 31 -4.11 5.02 5.39
N ALA A 32 -3.41 5.19 6.52
CA ALA A 32 -3.66 4.40 7.72
C ALA A 32 -5.11 4.58 8.21
N THR A 33 -5.58 5.83 8.28
CA THR A 33 -6.95 6.17 8.66
C THR A 33 -7.98 5.54 7.72
N LEU A 34 -7.76 5.58 6.40
CA LEU A 34 -8.66 4.95 5.42
C LEU A 34 -8.80 3.45 5.66
N LEU A 35 -7.69 2.74 5.89
CA LEU A 35 -7.72 1.31 6.20
C LEU A 35 -8.45 1.03 7.52
N THR A 36 -8.17 1.81 8.57
CA THR A 36 -8.83 1.66 9.87
C THR A 36 -10.34 1.90 9.77
N ASN A 37 -10.77 2.91 9.05
CA ASN A 37 -12.18 3.18 8.80
C ASN A 37 -12.88 2.07 8.00
N ALA A 38 -12.12 1.34 7.19
CA ALA A 38 -12.60 0.13 6.49
C ALA A 38 -12.57 -1.14 7.37
N GLY A 39 -12.26 -1.02 8.67
CA GLY A 39 -12.19 -2.15 9.60
C GLY A 39 -10.90 -2.98 9.47
N ILE A 40 -9.87 -2.43 8.85
CA ILE A 40 -8.56 -3.06 8.67
C ILE A 40 -7.54 -2.32 9.54
N THR A 41 -6.92 -3.03 10.48
CA THR A 41 -5.84 -2.46 11.31
C THR A 41 -4.49 -2.93 10.75
N PRO A 42 -3.79 -2.09 9.97
CA PRO A 42 -2.50 -2.48 9.39
C PRO A 42 -1.37 -2.31 10.40
N THR A 43 -0.32 -3.12 10.26
CA THR A 43 1.00 -2.75 10.78
C THR A 43 1.58 -1.66 9.87
N ILE A 44 1.99 -0.53 10.46
CA ILE A 44 2.63 0.55 9.70
C ILE A 44 4.14 0.30 9.69
N TRP A 45 4.71 0.23 8.49
CA TRP A 45 6.14 0.10 8.31
C TRP A 45 6.62 0.95 7.14
N HIS A 46 7.63 1.77 7.37
CA HIS A 46 8.08 2.73 6.35
C HIS A 46 9.12 2.08 5.43
N SER A 47 8.98 2.29 4.14
CA SER A 47 10.02 1.90 3.18
C SER A 47 11.23 2.82 3.29
N GLY A 48 12.42 2.27 3.02
CA GLY A 48 13.67 3.00 2.91
C GLY A 48 13.99 3.49 1.49
N VAL A 49 13.01 3.49 0.60
CA VAL A 49 13.19 3.84 -0.82
C VAL A 49 13.56 5.31 -1.00
N ASP A 50 14.61 5.57 -1.76
CA ASP A 50 14.96 6.90 -2.26
C ASP A 50 14.06 7.25 -3.46
N GLU A 51 12.96 7.95 -3.18
CA GLU A 51 11.96 8.33 -4.18
C GLU A 51 12.55 9.29 -5.23
N ASP A 52 13.45 10.19 -4.83
CA ASP A 52 14.06 11.16 -5.74
C ASP A 52 14.99 10.47 -6.74
N ALA A 53 15.79 9.52 -6.27
CA ALA A 53 16.64 8.71 -7.14
C ALA A 53 15.81 7.90 -8.15
N LEU A 54 14.73 7.27 -7.71
CA LEU A 54 13.85 6.51 -8.60
C LEU A 54 13.16 7.39 -9.67
N ILE A 55 12.73 8.60 -9.28
CA ILE A 55 12.15 9.56 -10.22
C ILE A 55 13.19 10.03 -11.24
N ALA A 56 14.41 10.30 -10.79
CA ALA A 56 15.52 10.70 -11.67
C ALA A 56 15.87 9.58 -12.67
N ASP A 57 15.95 8.34 -12.20
CA ASP A 57 16.24 7.16 -13.05
C ASP A 57 15.11 6.86 -14.05
N ALA A 58 13.89 7.22 -13.73
CA ALA A 58 12.75 7.08 -14.63
C ALA A 58 12.84 8.00 -15.85
N GLY A 59 13.58 9.10 -15.77
CA GLY A 59 13.77 10.06 -16.87
C GLY A 59 12.44 10.59 -17.40
N ASP A 60 12.24 10.53 -18.72
CA ASP A 60 11.02 11.04 -19.37
C ASP A 60 9.73 10.33 -18.88
N ARG A 61 9.82 9.09 -18.38
CA ARG A 61 8.66 8.38 -17.82
C ARG A 61 8.12 9.03 -16.55
N ALA A 62 8.93 9.83 -15.85
CA ALA A 62 8.49 10.57 -14.67
C ALA A 62 7.51 11.71 -15.00
N THR A 63 7.33 12.05 -16.27
CA THR A 63 6.32 13.01 -16.74
C THR A 63 4.93 12.40 -16.85
N ASP A 64 4.81 11.07 -16.82
CA ASP A 64 3.54 10.35 -16.79
C ASP A 64 3.15 10.05 -15.33
N PRO A 65 2.07 10.67 -14.79
CA PRO A 65 1.66 10.48 -13.40
C PRO A 65 1.23 9.04 -13.08
N ILE A 66 0.75 8.28 -14.05
CA ILE A 66 0.38 6.87 -13.88
C ILE A 66 1.64 6.04 -13.68
N LEU A 67 2.62 6.21 -14.56
CA LEU A 67 3.87 5.44 -14.49
C LEU A 67 4.67 5.75 -13.22
N VAL A 68 4.82 7.03 -12.86
CA VAL A 68 5.62 7.41 -11.69
C VAL A 68 4.97 6.99 -10.37
N THR A 69 3.64 7.13 -10.22
CA THR A 69 2.96 6.68 -9.01
C THR A 69 3.02 5.16 -8.85
N GLN A 70 2.87 4.41 -9.94
CA GLN A 70 2.98 2.96 -9.90
C GLN A 70 4.41 2.51 -9.61
N LEU A 71 5.41 3.14 -10.24
CA LEU A 71 6.82 2.87 -9.96
C LEU A 71 7.14 3.00 -8.46
N LEU A 72 6.76 4.13 -7.86
CA LEU A 72 7.01 4.41 -6.44
C LEU A 72 6.22 3.47 -5.52
N ALA A 73 4.96 3.19 -5.84
CA ALA A 73 4.13 2.26 -5.07
C ALA A 73 4.75 0.85 -5.07
N THR A 74 5.21 0.39 -6.23
CA THR A 74 5.85 -0.92 -6.40
C THR A 74 7.17 -0.99 -5.65
N ALA A 75 8.02 0.02 -5.77
CA ALA A 75 9.29 0.07 -5.06
C ALA A 75 9.10 0.01 -3.53
N LYS A 76 8.15 0.81 -3.00
CA LYS A 76 7.81 0.80 -1.56
C LYS A 76 7.29 -0.56 -1.08
N ALA A 77 6.39 -1.18 -1.85
CA ALA A 77 5.86 -2.49 -1.49
C ALA A 77 6.96 -3.57 -1.48
N ARG A 78 7.84 -3.57 -2.48
CA ARG A 78 8.93 -4.54 -2.58
C ARG A 78 9.96 -4.37 -1.47
N ASP A 79 10.40 -3.15 -1.20
CA ASP A 79 11.33 -2.87 -0.11
C ASP A 79 10.79 -3.38 1.23
N VAL A 80 9.54 -3.07 1.56
CA VAL A 80 8.92 -3.56 2.80
C VAL A 80 8.73 -5.09 2.78
N ALA A 81 8.37 -5.67 1.65
CA ALA A 81 8.26 -7.12 1.50
C ALA A 81 9.60 -7.83 1.77
N ASP A 82 10.69 -7.27 1.28
CA ASP A 82 12.03 -7.82 1.49
C ASP A 82 12.48 -7.66 2.95
N GLN A 83 12.14 -6.55 3.60
CA GLN A 83 12.37 -6.37 5.04
C GLN A 83 11.58 -7.38 5.88
N VAL A 84 10.33 -7.70 5.50
CA VAL A 84 9.56 -8.76 6.17
C VAL A 84 10.20 -10.13 5.96
N ARG A 85 10.59 -10.46 4.73
CA ARG A 85 11.25 -11.74 4.41
C ARG A 85 12.57 -11.93 5.14
N SER A 86 13.32 -10.85 5.35
CA SER A 86 14.59 -10.89 6.10
C SER A 86 14.41 -10.90 7.63
N GLY A 87 13.17 -10.77 8.13
CA GLY A 87 12.88 -10.70 9.57
C GLY A 87 13.18 -9.34 10.20
N ALA A 88 13.42 -8.30 9.41
CA ALA A 88 13.70 -6.95 9.92
C ALA A 88 12.44 -6.27 10.51
N VAL A 89 11.25 -6.71 10.13
CA VAL A 89 9.98 -6.18 10.65
C VAL A 89 9.52 -7.05 11.84
N PRO A 90 9.53 -6.52 13.06
CA PRO A 90 9.19 -7.31 14.25
C PRO A 90 7.68 -7.55 14.37
N GLY A 91 7.30 -8.64 15.05
CA GLY A 91 5.91 -8.88 15.46
C GLY A 91 4.97 -9.31 14.34
N ILE A 92 5.50 -9.72 13.18
CA ILE A 92 4.68 -10.25 12.09
C ILE A 92 4.22 -11.68 12.46
N PRO A 93 2.91 -11.94 12.54
CA PRO A 93 2.41 -13.26 12.89
C PRO A 93 2.67 -14.26 11.76
N ALA A 94 2.77 -15.54 12.13
CA ALA A 94 2.73 -16.63 11.14
C ALA A 94 1.37 -16.66 10.44
N GLY A 95 1.35 -16.92 9.13
CA GLY A 95 0.12 -17.04 8.34
C GLY A 95 0.12 -16.17 7.09
N HIS A 96 -1.08 -15.76 6.67
CA HIS A 96 -1.25 -14.99 5.45
C HIS A 96 -0.87 -13.51 5.67
N VAL A 97 0.15 -13.06 4.96
CA VAL A 97 0.70 -11.70 5.09
C VAL A 97 0.64 -10.97 3.75
N LEU A 98 0.07 -9.77 3.78
CA LEU A 98 -0.01 -8.86 2.64
C LEU A 98 0.79 -7.59 2.94
N VAL A 99 1.55 -7.12 1.96
CA VAL A 99 2.22 -5.81 2.00
C VAL A 99 1.58 -4.90 0.97
N ILE A 100 1.16 -3.70 1.38
CA ILE A 100 0.66 -2.68 0.47
C ILE A 100 1.61 -1.48 0.44
N GLY A 101 2.13 -1.16 -0.75
CA GLY A 101 2.80 0.09 -1.07
C GLY A 101 1.86 1.02 -1.82
N ALA A 102 1.97 2.31 -1.58
CA ALA A 102 1.17 3.30 -2.30
C ALA A 102 1.91 4.62 -2.44
N ASP A 103 1.70 5.29 -3.58
CA ASP A 103 2.18 6.64 -3.81
C ASP A 103 1.13 7.48 -4.53
N SER A 104 1.19 8.83 -4.36
CA SER A 104 0.24 9.74 -4.98
C SER A 104 0.95 10.94 -5.58
N MET A 105 0.60 11.28 -6.83
CA MET A 105 1.09 12.45 -7.55
C MET A 105 -0.08 13.26 -8.10
N LEU A 106 0.05 14.58 -8.04
CA LEU A 106 -0.91 15.52 -8.63
C LEU A 106 -0.48 15.91 -10.04
N ALA A 107 -1.28 15.57 -11.04
CA ALA A 107 -1.13 16.15 -12.37
C ALA A 107 -1.81 17.50 -12.45
N PHE A 108 -1.05 18.56 -12.61
CA PHE A 108 -1.54 19.93 -12.68
C PHE A 108 -0.69 20.80 -13.60
N GLY A 109 -1.34 21.50 -14.54
CA GLY A 109 -0.67 22.43 -15.46
C GLY A 109 0.42 21.76 -16.31
N GLY A 110 0.23 20.51 -16.73
CA GLY A 110 1.20 19.73 -17.51
C GLY A 110 2.41 19.22 -16.69
N LYS A 111 2.35 19.31 -15.37
CA LYS A 111 3.42 18.83 -14.47
C LYS A 111 2.91 17.73 -13.55
N VAL A 112 3.80 16.84 -13.15
CA VAL A 112 3.57 15.83 -12.10
C VAL A 112 4.19 16.35 -10.81
N LEU A 113 3.36 16.56 -9.81
CA LEU A 113 3.72 17.17 -8.54
C LEU A 113 3.58 16.17 -7.39
N GLY A 114 4.68 15.90 -6.71
CA GLY A 114 4.69 15.18 -5.43
C GLY A 114 4.32 16.09 -4.26
N LYS A 115 4.68 15.70 -3.03
CA LYS A 115 4.49 16.55 -1.84
C LYS A 115 5.35 17.80 -1.94
N ALA A 116 4.79 18.95 -1.54
CA ALA A 116 5.56 20.17 -1.38
C ALA A 116 6.56 19.99 -0.22
N ARG A 117 7.77 20.54 -0.40
CA ARG A 117 8.88 20.39 0.55
C ARG A 117 9.01 21.59 1.50
N THR A 118 8.46 22.74 1.13
CA THR A 118 8.54 23.98 1.91
C THR A 118 7.18 24.65 2.03
N ALA A 119 6.99 25.47 3.07
CA ALA A 119 5.78 26.28 3.23
C ALA A 119 5.59 27.25 2.06
N GLN A 120 6.68 27.81 1.55
CA GLN A 120 6.64 28.71 0.41
C GLN A 120 6.11 27.99 -0.85
N GLU A 121 6.59 26.78 -1.12
CA GLU A 121 6.12 25.95 -2.23
C GLU A 121 4.63 25.61 -2.09
N ILE A 122 4.13 25.36 -0.87
CA ILE A 122 2.71 25.13 -0.61
C ILE A 122 1.90 26.36 -1.03
N LEU A 123 2.31 27.55 -0.59
CA LEU A 123 1.60 28.80 -0.90
C LEU A 123 1.57 29.08 -2.41
N GLU A 124 2.70 28.90 -3.09
CA GLU A 124 2.80 29.08 -4.55
C GLU A 124 1.92 28.09 -5.31
N ARG A 125 1.91 26.82 -4.90
CA ARG A 125 1.04 25.78 -5.49
C ARG A 125 -0.43 26.10 -5.26
N TRP A 126 -0.83 26.51 -4.05
CA TRP A 126 -2.21 26.91 -3.76
C TRP A 126 -2.65 28.10 -4.60
N ALA A 127 -1.81 29.12 -4.71
CA ALA A 127 -2.11 30.29 -5.57
C ALA A 127 -2.30 29.87 -7.04
N ALA A 128 -1.42 28.99 -7.55
CA ALA A 128 -1.51 28.51 -8.92
C ALA A 128 -2.74 27.61 -9.17
N MET A 129 -3.18 26.85 -8.18
CA MET A 129 -4.32 25.91 -8.27
C MET A 129 -5.68 26.59 -8.04
N SER A 130 -5.71 27.78 -7.42
CA SER A 130 -6.96 28.48 -7.10
C SER A 130 -7.82 28.67 -8.34
N GLY A 131 -9.09 28.25 -8.25
CA GLY A 131 -10.05 28.32 -9.36
C GLY A 131 -9.76 27.37 -10.53
N ARG A 132 -8.85 26.41 -10.38
CA ARG A 132 -8.45 25.46 -11.43
C ARG A 132 -8.59 24.02 -10.94
N SER A 133 -8.57 23.09 -11.86
CA SER A 133 -8.66 21.65 -11.58
C SER A 133 -7.33 20.94 -11.87
N GLY A 134 -7.04 19.91 -11.10
CA GLY A 134 -5.97 18.94 -11.33
C GLY A 134 -6.49 17.52 -11.12
N VAL A 135 -5.69 16.53 -11.46
CA VAL A 135 -6.01 15.11 -11.26
C VAL A 135 -5.00 14.49 -10.30
N LEU A 136 -5.48 13.91 -9.22
CA LEU A 136 -4.65 13.15 -8.29
C LEU A 136 -4.63 11.68 -8.72
N PHE A 137 -3.44 11.18 -9.06
CA PHE A 137 -3.21 9.77 -9.33
C PHE A 137 -2.66 9.09 -8.08
N THR A 138 -3.10 7.87 -7.82
CA THR A 138 -2.58 7.07 -6.71
C THR A 138 -2.28 5.66 -7.20
N GLY A 139 -1.01 5.30 -7.23
CA GLY A 139 -0.54 3.95 -7.50
C GLY A 139 -0.62 3.09 -6.24
N HIS A 140 -1.01 1.83 -6.40
CA HIS A 140 -1.04 0.82 -5.36
C HIS A 140 -0.37 -0.45 -5.86
N THR A 141 0.44 -1.06 -4.99
CA THR A 141 0.97 -2.41 -5.19
C THR A 141 0.67 -3.22 -3.95
N VAL A 142 0.03 -4.37 -4.13
CA VAL A 142 -0.18 -5.35 -3.07
C VAL A 142 0.66 -6.57 -3.37
N ILE A 143 1.50 -6.98 -2.41
CA ILE A 143 2.31 -8.20 -2.47
C ILE A 143 1.77 -9.18 -1.45
N ASP A 144 1.35 -10.34 -1.90
CA ASP A 144 0.99 -11.49 -1.09
C ASP A 144 2.26 -12.32 -0.84
N LEU A 145 2.80 -12.21 0.38
CA LEU A 145 4.05 -12.90 0.75
C LEU A 145 3.85 -14.41 0.91
N THR A 146 2.63 -14.85 1.12
CA THR A 146 2.31 -16.28 1.34
C THR A 146 2.21 -17.03 0.02
N ASN A 147 1.64 -16.38 -1.02
CA ASN A 147 1.41 -17.00 -2.32
C ASN A 147 2.34 -16.46 -3.42
N ASP A 148 3.30 -15.60 -3.07
CA ASP A 148 4.25 -14.94 -3.97
C ASP A 148 3.55 -14.26 -5.17
N ARG A 149 2.51 -13.48 -4.90
CA ARG A 149 1.71 -12.78 -5.92
C ARG A 149 1.79 -11.28 -5.73
N GLN A 150 1.87 -10.57 -6.86
CA GLN A 150 1.81 -9.10 -6.89
C GLN A 150 0.62 -8.63 -7.74
N VAL A 151 -0.07 -7.60 -7.27
CA VAL A 151 -1.15 -6.91 -8.01
C VAL A 151 -0.91 -5.41 -7.94
N ASP A 152 -0.97 -4.76 -9.09
CA ASP A 152 -0.74 -3.32 -9.27
C ASP A 152 -1.99 -2.64 -9.81
N ARG A 153 -2.24 -1.39 -9.34
CA ARG A 153 -3.33 -0.51 -9.81
C ARG A 153 -2.95 0.96 -9.66
N THR A 154 -3.33 1.76 -10.63
CA THR A 154 -3.32 3.23 -10.57
C THR A 154 -4.66 3.77 -11.01
#